data_08acaada9b18a459293c4a30bf422cd2
#
_entry.id   08acaada9b18a459293c4a30bf422cd2
#
_cell.length_a   1.000
_cell.length_b   1.000
_cell.length_c   1.000
_cell.angle_alpha   90.00
_cell.angle_beta   90.00
_cell.angle_gamma   90.00
#
_symmetry.space_group_name_H-M   'P 1'
#
loop_
_entity.id
_entity.type
_entity.pdbx_description
1 polymer ?
#
loop_
_entity_poly.entity_id
_entity_poly.type
_entity_poly.pdbx_seq_one_letter_code
_entity_poly.pdbx_strand_id
1 'polypeptide(L)'
;MGNVAQIPDNRRYILSQRTIAFDVTPDLITENFLATVLRTPTVFASLTALSSGGTAKGVSQKSLATVDIAIPANMNEQEQLASIFSGIDHLITLHQRKYDKLFNLKKAMLEKMFPQNGSLYPEIRFKGFTDAWEQRKLGDIVERVVRKNTNNESSLPLTISAQYGLVDQITYFNNRVASRDVSNYYLVLNGEFAYNKSTSDGFPFGAVKRLDLYEKGVLSTLYIVFSIRNQSKTDSDFLTVFFDTDRWHKGVAERAAEGARNHGLLNISADDFFDIDIFLPSHREE
;
A
#
# COMPACT_ATOMS: atom_id res chain seq x y z
N MET A 1 16.98 0.54 -18.04
CA MET A 1 17.49 0.52 -19.43
C MET A 1 16.33 0.84 -20.36
N GLY A 2 16.59 1.58 -21.44
CA GLY A 2 15.77 2.15 -22.49
C GLY A 2 14.26 1.89 -22.54
N ASN A 3 13.50 2.94 -22.33
CA ASN A 3 12.05 2.90 -22.60
C ASN A 3 11.83 3.17 -24.09
N VAL A 4 10.85 2.49 -24.67
CA VAL A 4 10.39 2.71 -26.04
C VAL A 4 9.16 3.62 -26.01
N ALA A 5 9.21 4.70 -26.79
CA ALA A 5 8.11 5.64 -26.93
C ALA A 5 7.91 6.01 -28.39
N GLN A 6 6.67 6.24 -28.77
CA GLN A 6 6.33 6.85 -30.08
C GLN A 6 6.30 8.37 -29.93
N ILE A 7 6.64 9.07 -31.01
CA ILE A 7 6.41 10.51 -31.11
C ILE A 7 4.90 10.72 -31.21
N PRO A 8 4.29 11.52 -30.31
CA PRO A 8 2.84 11.53 -30.15
C PRO A 8 2.10 12.31 -31.26
N ASP A 9 2.80 13.12 -32.04
CA ASP A 9 2.22 13.96 -33.09
C ASP A 9 3.29 14.42 -34.07
N ASN A 10 2.90 15.17 -35.09
CA ASN A 10 3.78 15.67 -36.16
C ASN A 10 4.56 16.94 -35.78
N ARG A 11 4.62 17.34 -34.53
CA ARG A 11 5.44 18.47 -34.11
C ARG A 11 6.92 18.09 -34.09
N ARG A 12 7.78 19.10 -34.19
CA ARG A 12 9.24 18.89 -34.13
C ARG A 12 9.67 18.71 -32.68
N TYR A 13 10.37 17.62 -32.42
CA TYR A 13 10.97 17.32 -31.12
C TYR A 13 12.48 17.29 -31.22
N ILE A 14 13.16 17.76 -30.16
CA ILE A 14 14.60 17.64 -30.02
C ILE A 14 14.87 16.47 -29.08
N LEU A 15 15.60 15.48 -29.56
CA LEU A 15 15.94 14.31 -28.78
C LEU A 15 17.26 14.51 -28.03
N SER A 16 17.36 13.93 -26.83
CA SER A 16 18.60 13.96 -26.06
C SER A 16 19.67 13.05 -26.69
N GLN A 17 20.94 13.27 -26.36
CA GLN A 17 22.08 12.49 -26.85
C GLN A 17 21.98 10.98 -26.56
N ARG A 18 21.17 10.57 -25.59
CA ARG A 18 20.99 9.15 -25.18
C ARG A 18 19.77 8.49 -25.82
N THR A 19 19.12 9.17 -26.75
CA THR A 19 17.92 8.68 -27.44
C THR A 19 18.27 8.26 -28.85
N ILE A 20 17.88 7.06 -29.24
CA ILE A 20 17.99 6.58 -30.63
C ILE A 20 16.61 6.77 -31.26
N ALA A 21 16.54 7.58 -32.32
CA ALA A 21 15.35 7.68 -33.15
C ALA A 21 15.51 6.76 -34.38
N PHE A 22 14.43 6.13 -34.76
CA PHE A 22 14.34 5.35 -35.99
C PHE A 22 12.92 5.39 -36.53
N ASP A 23 12.78 5.11 -37.77
CA ASP A 23 11.55 5.08 -38.52
C ASP A 23 11.25 3.65 -38.96
N VAL A 24 10.03 3.39 -39.38
CA VAL A 24 9.60 2.07 -39.88
C VAL A 24 9.91 1.92 -41.37
N THR A 25 10.14 0.68 -41.81
CA THR A 25 10.17 0.36 -43.22
C THR A 25 8.72 0.18 -43.68
N PRO A 26 8.22 1.05 -44.57
CA PRO A 26 6.85 0.94 -45.12
C PRO A 26 6.60 -0.47 -45.72
N ASP A 27 5.36 -0.91 -45.62
CA ASP A 27 4.89 -2.21 -46.12
C ASP A 27 5.50 -3.46 -45.45
N LEU A 28 6.38 -3.27 -44.45
CA LEU A 28 6.97 -4.36 -43.64
C LEU A 28 6.42 -4.38 -42.23
N ILE A 29 6.39 -3.23 -41.60
CA ILE A 29 5.98 -3.10 -40.18
C ILE A 29 5.25 -1.77 -39.93
N THR A 30 4.20 -1.83 -39.08
CA THR A 30 3.53 -0.61 -38.64
C THR A 30 4.21 0.02 -37.43
N GLU A 31 4.14 1.35 -37.32
CA GLU A 31 4.75 2.09 -36.18
C GLU A 31 4.22 1.61 -34.84
N ASN A 32 2.90 1.43 -34.72
CA ASN A 32 2.23 0.98 -33.52
C ASN A 32 2.68 -0.43 -33.10
N PHE A 33 2.82 -1.32 -34.09
CA PHE A 33 3.27 -2.69 -33.82
C PHE A 33 4.75 -2.73 -33.45
N LEU A 34 5.60 -1.98 -34.12
CA LEU A 34 7.01 -1.87 -33.75
C LEU A 34 7.19 -1.37 -32.31
N ALA A 35 6.46 -0.32 -31.92
CA ALA A 35 6.49 0.16 -30.55
C ALA A 35 6.02 -0.91 -29.54
N THR A 36 5.05 -1.72 -29.91
CA THR A 36 4.53 -2.81 -29.08
C THR A 36 5.55 -3.95 -28.94
N VAL A 37 6.10 -4.44 -30.04
CA VAL A 37 7.04 -5.57 -30.01
C VAL A 37 8.35 -5.21 -29.29
N LEU A 38 8.84 -4.00 -29.44
CA LEU A 38 10.05 -3.53 -28.76
C LEU A 38 9.92 -3.45 -27.22
N ARG A 39 8.68 -3.40 -26.71
CA ARG A 39 8.38 -3.41 -25.27
C ARG A 39 8.26 -4.83 -24.69
N THR A 40 8.26 -5.87 -25.54
CA THR A 40 8.12 -7.25 -25.08
C THR A 40 9.30 -7.67 -24.20
N PRO A 41 9.08 -8.57 -23.21
CA PRO A 41 10.16 -9.09 -22.35
C PRO A 41 11.29 -9.74 -23.14
N THR A 42 10.98 -10.42 -24.25
CA THR A 42 11.97 -11.08 -25.11
C THR A 42 12.92 -10.08 -25.74
N VAL A 43 12.40 -9.02 -26.36
CA VAL A 43 13.21 -7.97 -26.97
C VAL A 43 13.97 -7.20 -25.90
N PHE A 44 13.36 -6.91 -24.77
CA PHE A 44 14.02 -6.27 -23.64
C PHE A 44 15.22 -7.09 -23.12
N ALA A 45 15.07 -8.42 -23.02
CA ALA A 45 16.17 -9.31 -22.63
C ALA A 45 17.32 -9.26 -23.65
N SER A 46 17.02 -9.28 -24.96
CA SER A 46 18.01 -9.16 -26.02
C SER A 46 18.77 -7.83 -25.97
N LEU A 47 18.05 -6.72 -25.77
CA LEU A 47 18.64 -5.40 -25.59
C LEU A 47 19.51 -5.33 -24.33
N THR A 48 19.09 -6.02 -23.26
CA THR A 48 19.86 -6.07 -22.01
C THR A 48 21.18 -6.82 -22.20
N ALA A 49 21.15 -7.93 -22.93
CA ALA A 49 22.35 -8.72 -23.27
C ALA A 49 23.36 -7.93 -24.13
N LEU A 50 22.86 -7.08 -25.02
CA LEU A 50 23.67 -6.22 -25.89
C LEU A 50 24.15 -4.92 -25.21
N SER A 51 23.67 -4.64 -24.01
CA SER A 51 24.01 -3.40 -23.31
C SER A 51 25.43 -3.45 -22.76
N SER A 52 26.18 -2.35 -22.92
CA SER A 52 27.53 -2.15 -22.40
C SER A 52 27.60 -0.88 -21.53
N GLY A 53 28.58 -0.82 -20.65
CA GLY A 53 28.80 0.31 -19.74
C GLY A 53 28.69 -0.07 -18.27
N GLY A 54 29.37 0.65 -17.40
CA GLY A 54 29.38 0.43 -15.95
C GLY A 54 28.13 0.98 -15.27
N THR A 55 28.17 2.25 -14.83
CA THR A 55 27.08 2.89 -14.07
C THR A 55 25.86 3.24 -14.93
N ALA A 56 26.05 3.57 -16.21
CA ALA A 56 24.97 3.83 -17.17
C ALA A 56 25.06 2.84 -18.33
N LYS A 57 24.25 1.80 -18.29
CA LYS A 57 24.16 0.81 -19.37
C LYS A 57 23.39 1.42 -20.56
N GLY A 58 23.92 1.24 -21.76
CA GLY A 58 23.30 1.69 -23.01
C GLY A 58 23.49 0.69 -24.12
N VAL A 59 22.63 0.76 -25.13
CA VAL A 59 22.73 -0.01 -26.38
C VAL A 59 23.12 0.94 -27.49
N SER A 60 24.15 0.59 -28.27
CA SER A 60 24.55 1.40 -29.45
C SER A 60 23.52 1.23 -30.57
N GLN A 61 23.43 2.23 -31.45
CA GLN A 61 22.58 2.13 -32.65
C GLN A 61 22.93 0.89 -33.50
N LYS A 62 24.22 0.58 -33.62
CA LYS A 62 24.67 -0.60 -34.36
C LYS A 62 24.22 -1.90 -33.69
N SER A 63 24.28 -2.00 -32.35
CA SER A 63 23.82 -3.16 -31.61
C SER A 63 22.29 -3.28 -31.65
N LEU A 64 21.56 -2.16 -31.59
CA LEU A 64 20.10 -2.16 -31.74
C LEU A 64 19.66 -2.76 -33.08
N ALA A 65 20.37 -2.41 -34.16
CA ALA A 65 20.08 -2.93 -35.50
C ALA A 65 20.32 -4.45 -35.68
N THR A 66 20.97 -5.11 -34.72
CA THR A 66 21.18 -6.58 -34.75
C THR A 66 20.15 -7.38 -33.97
N VAL A 67 19.14 -6.71 -33.39
CA VAL A 67 18.09 -7.39 -32.64
C VAL A 67 17.06 -7.98 -33.59
N ASP A 68 16.94 -9.30 -33.57
CA ASP A 68 15.91 -10.00 -34.35
C ASP A 68 14.55 -9.87 -33.66
N ILE A 69 13.53 -9.52 -34.42
CA ILE A 69 12.15 -9.48 -33.99
C ILE A 69 11.28 -10.33 -34.92
N ALA A 70 10.37 -11.10 -34.34
CA ALA A 70 9.37 -11.84 -35.11
C ALA A 70 8.16 -10.91 -35.37
N ILE A 71 7.76 -10.81 -36.62
CA ILE A 71 6.62 -9.98 -37.02
C ILE A 71 5.65 -10.77 -37.88
N PRO A 72 4.32 -10.57 -37.75
CA PRO A 72 3.34 -11.08 -38.72
C PRO A 72 3.58 -10.48 -40.10
N ALA A 73 3.46 -11.29 -41.14
CA ALA A 73 3.56 -10.80 -42.52
C ALA A 73 2.36 -9.92 -42.93
N ASN A 74 1.22 -10.07 -42.25
CA ASN A 74 0.02 -9.33 -42.55
C ASN A 74 -0.04 -8.04 -41.72
N MET A 75 -0.01 -6.89 -42.40
CA MET A 75 -0.06 -5.57 -41.75
C MET A 75 -1.35 -5.36 -40.92
N ASN A 76 -2.47 -5.91 -41.34
CA ASN A 76 -3.74 -5.79 -40.59
C ASN A 76 -3.67 -6.57 -39.27
N GLU A 77 -2.99 -7.73 -39.25
CA GLU A 77 -2.74 -8.49 -38.01
C GLU A 77 -1.83 -7.69 -37.06
N GLN A 78 -0.78 -7.04 -37.58
CA GLN A 78 0.07 -6.16 -36.80
C GLN A 78 -0.72 -5.01 -36.14
N GLU A 79 -1.60 -4.35 -36.90
CA GLU A 79 -2.43 -3.26 -36.38
C GLU A 79 -3.43 -3.73 -35.33
N GLN A 80 -4.06 -4.90 -35.52
CA GLN A 80 -4.98 -5.47 -34.55
C GLN A 80 -4.26 -5.80 -33.24
N LEU A 81 -3.09 -6.43 -33.31
CA LEU A 81 -2.27 -6.72 -32.14
C LEU A 81 -1.86 -5.43 -31.41
N ALA A 82 -1.34 -4.45 -32.14
CA ALA A 82 -0.95 -3.16 -31.57
C ALA A 82 -2.13 -2.43 -30.89
N SER A 83 -3.30 -2.47 -31.51
CA SER A 83 -4.53 -1.86 -30.97
C SER A 83 -4.96 -2.51 -29.66
N ILE A 84 -4.89 -3.84 -29.55
CA ILE A 84 -5.23 -4.54 -28.31
C ILE A 84 -4.29 -4.11 -27.18
N PHE A 85 -2.98 -4.15 -27.40
CA PHE A 85 -2.01 -3.78 -26.37
C PHE A 85 -2.07 -2.31 -26.00
N SER A 86 -2.23 -1.42 -26.99
CA SER A 86 -2.44 0.03 -26.74
C SER A 86 -3.72 0.28 -25.92
N GLY A 87 -4.80 -0.46 -26.18
CA GLY A 87 -6.03 -0.40 -25.41
C GLY A 87 -5.82 -0.82 -23.95
N ILE A 88 -5.07 -1.89 -23.73
CA ILE A 88 -4.72 -2.36 -22.37
C ILE A 88 -3.86 -1.31 -21.65
N ASP A 89 -2.80 -0.79 -22.29
CA ASP A 89 -1.93 0.25 -21.72
C ASP A 89 -2.72 1.51 -21.34
N HIS A 90 -3.69 1.88 -22.20
CA HIS A 90 -4.57 3.01 -21.92
C HIS A 90 -5.45 2.75 -20.69
N LEU A 91 -6.04 1.55 -20.57
CA LEU A 91 -6.83 1.17 -19.39
C LEU A 91 -6.00 1.17 -18.12
N ILE A 92 -4.79 0.59 -18.15
CA ILE A 92 -3.86 0.63 -17.04
C ILE A 92 -3.59 2.07 -16.59
N THR A 93 -3.31 2.96 -17.55
CA THR A 93 -3.05 4.38 -17.28
C THR A 93 -4.27 5.08 -16.66
N LEU A 94 -5.47 4.82 -17.18
CA LEU A 94 -6.71 5.38 -16.61
C LEU A 94 -6.97 4.89 -15.18
N HIS A 95 -6.78 3.60 -14.94
CA HIS A 95 -6.95 3.03 -13.61
C HIS A 95 -5.94 3.58 -12.62
N GLN A 96 -4.66 3.74 -13.03
CA GLN A 96 -3.65 4.37 -12.19
C GLN A 96 -4.01 5.80 -11.82
N ARG A 97 -4.42 6.63 -12.80
CA ARG A 97 -4.87 8.00 -12.55
C ARG A 97 -6.09 8.07 -11.64
N LYS A 98 -7.04 7.13 -11.80
CA LYS A 98 -8.20 7.03 -10.91
C LYS A 98 -7.79 6.67 -9.49
N TYR A 99 -6.89 5.69 -9.34
CA TYR A 99 -6.32 5.31 -8.05
C TYR A 99 -5.66 6.50 -7.35
N ASP A 100 -4.77 7.22 -8.04
CA ASP A 100 -4.06 8.36 -7.49
C ASP A 100 -5.03 9.47 -7.01
N LYS A 101 -6.07 9.76 -7.81
CA LYS A 101 -7.12 10.72 -7.42
C LYS A 101 -7.90 10.28 -6.19
N LEU A 102 -8.30 9.01 -6.12
CA LEU A 102 -9.05 8.47 -4.98
C LEU A 102 -8.17 8.42 -3.73
N PHE A 103 -6.89 8.06 -3.88
CA PHE A 103 -5.92 8.07 -2.78
C PHE A 103 -5.74 9.48 -2.20
N ASN A 104 -5.56 10.48 -3.06
CA ASN A 104 -5.45 11.87 -2.63
C ASN A 104 -6.75 12.39 -1.98
N LEU A 105 -7.92 12.00 -2.51
CA LEU A 105 -9.21 12.33 -1.91
C LEU A 105 -9.36 11.69 -0.52
N LYS A 106 -9.04 10.38 -0.38
CA LYS A 106 -9.06 9.69 0.91
C LYS A 106 -8.17 10.42 1.92
N LYS A 107 -6.93 10.75 1.52
CA LYS A 107 -5.99 11.48 2.38
C LYS A 107 -6.56 12.84 2.86
N ALA A 108 -7.11 13.63 1.93
CA ALA A 108 -7.71 14.92 2.26
C ALA A 108 -8.94 14.78 3.19
N MET A 109 -9.76 13.75 3.00
CA MET A 109 -10.90 13.48 3.88
C MET A 109 -10.45 13.05 5.27
N LEU A 110 -9.47 12.13 5.39
CA LEU A 110 -8.90 11.74 6.68
C LEU A 110 -8.30 12.93 7.44
N GLU A 111 -7.74 13.92 6.74
CA GLU A 111 -7.21 15.12 7.34
C GLU A 111 -8.33 16.06 7.83
N LYS A 112 -9.39 16.27 7.03
CA LYS A 112 -10.40 17.30 7.25
C LYS A 112 -11.64 16.84 8.01
N MET A 113 -11.94 15.54 8.01
CA MET A 113 -13.12 15.00 8.71
C MET A 113 -12.82 14.56 10.14
N PHE A 114 -11.59 14.72 10.61
CA PHE A 114 -11.21 14.50 12.00
C PHE A 114 -10.75 15.82 12.63
N PRO A 115 -11.08 16.08 13.91
CA PRO A 115 -10.61 17.28 14.62
C PRO A 115 -9.09 17.40 14.62
N GLN A 116 -8.59 18.63 14.51
CA GLN A 116 -7.17 18.93 14.48
C GLN A 116 -6.86 20.27 15.17
N ASN A 117 -5.59 20.49 15.48
CA ASN A 117 -5.08 21.74 16.05
C ASN A 117 -5.80 22.17 17.34
N GLY A 118 -6.23 21.21 18.19
CA GLY A 118 -6.94 21.49 19.44
C GLY A 118 -8.43 21.83 19.26
N SER A 119 -8.95 21.81 18.04
CA SER A 119 -10.38 21.92 17.81
C SER A 119 -11.09 20.63 18.25
N LEU A 120 -12.34 20.75 18.69
CA LEU A 120 -13.26 19.64 18.90
C LEU A 120 -14.21 19.42 17.71
N TYR A 121 -14.00 20.19 16.64
CA TYR A 121 -14.84 20.18 15.46
C TYR A 121 -14.00 19.86 14.22
N PRO A 122 -14.37 18.88 13.39
CA PRO A 122 -13.77 18.67 12.08
C PRO A 122 -14.02 19.87 11.14
N GLU A 123 -13.12 20.08 10.16
CA GLU A 123 -13.32 21.10 9.12
C GLU A 123 -14.48 20.72 8.18
N ILE A 124 -14.58 19.44 7.83
CA ILE A 124 -15.66 18.88 7.01
C ILE A 124 -16.47 17.91 7.86
N ARG A 125 -17.80 18.09 7.85
CA ARG A 125 -18.74 17.29 8.63
C ARG A 125 -20.02 17.04 7.86
N PHE A 126 -20.69 15.95 8.13
CA PHE A 126 -22.01 15.68 7.56
C PHE A 126 -23.05 16.68 8.09
N LYS A 127 -24.03 17.01 7.24
CA LYS A 127 -25.10 17.93 7.61
C LYS A 127 -25.94 17.33 8.75
N GLY A 128 -26.19 18.12 9.76
CA GLY A 128 -27.03 17.72 10.91
C GLY A 128 -26.22 17.34 12.16
N PHE A 129 -24.91 17.19 12.06
CA PHE A 129 -24.04 16.93 13.19
C PHE A 129 -23.32 18.23 13.61
N THR A 130 -23.62 18.71 14.83
CA THR A 130 -23.15 20.01 15.34
C THR A 130 -22.43 19.93 16.67
N ASP A 131 -22.58 18.81 17.40
CA ASP A 131 -22.03 18.66 18.74
C ASP A 131 -20.51 18.52 18.70
N ALA A 132 -19.82 19.07 19.69
CA ALA A 132 -18.38 18.90 19.84
C ALA A 132 -18.02 17.42 20.01
N TRP A 133 -16.91 16.99 19.42
CA TRP A 133 -16.39 15.65 19.70
C TRP A 133 -15.87 15.56 21.13
N GLU A 134 -16.01 14.41 21.73
CA GLU A 134 -15.55 14.16 23.09
C GLU A 134 -14.12 13.63 23.11
N GLN A 135 -13.28 14.24 23.94
CA GLN A 135 -11.95 13.67 24.22
C GLN A 135 -12.07 12.55 25.25
N ARG A 136 -11.53 11.39 24.96
CA ARG A 136 -11.49 10.20 25.83
C ARG A 136 -10.13 9.52 25.75
N LYS A 137 -9.82 8.68 26.73
CA LYS A 137 -8.71 7.75 26.63
C LYS A 137 -9.09 6.56 25.72
N LEU A 138 -8.14 6.06 24.91
CA LEU A 138 -8.37 4.85 24.12
C LEU A 138 -8.81 3.68 25.01
N GLY A 139 -8.20 3.51 26.20
CA GLY A 139 -8.55 2.47 27.17
C GLY A 139 -9.97 2.58 27.75
N ASP A 140 -10.68 3.71 27.60
CA ASP A 140 -12.08 3.83 28.00
C ASP A 140 -13.00 3.05 27.05
N ILE A 141 -12.60 2.89 25.77
CA ILE A 141 -13.39 2.28 24.72
C ILE A 141 -12.92 0.89 24.28
N VAL A 142 -11.63 0.56 24.54
CA VAL A 142 -11.08 -0.75 24.19
C VAL A 142 -10.59 -1.50 25.42
N GLU A 143 -10.44 -2.80 25.28
CA GLU A 143 -9.81 -3.67 26.28
C GLU A 143 -8.72 -4.54 25.65
N ARG A 144 -7.72 -4.84 26.45
CA ARG A 144 -6.60 -5.66 26.01
C ARG A 144 -7.03 -7.11 25.82
N VAL A 145 -6.68 -7.70 24.70
CA VAL A 145 -6.81 -9.14 24.44
C VAL A 145 -5.48 -9.82 24.77
N VAL A 146 -5.52 -10.72 25.75
CA VAL A 146 -4.36 -11.52 26.18
C VAL A 146 -4.60 -13.02 26.00
N ARG A 147 -5.68 -13.40 25.34
CA ARG A 147 -6.06 -14.78 25.02
C ARG A 147 -4.95 -15.46 24.25
N LYS A 148 -4.47 -16.59 24.79
CA LYS A 148 -3.44 -17.41 24.17
C LYS A 148 -4.05 -18.52 23.32
N ASN A 149 -3.28 -18.96 22.34
CA ASN A 149 -3.63 -20.09 21.47
C ASN A 149 -3.29 -21.45 22.10
N THR A 150 -3.49 -21.60 23.41
CA THR A 150 -3.04 -22.77 24.21
C THR A 150 -3.59 -24.09 23.69
N ASN A 151 -4.78 -24.10 23.13
CA ASN A 151 -5.42 -25.27 22.55
C ASN A 151 -5.15 -25.46 21.05
N ASN A 152 -4.23 -24.67 20.46
CA ASN A 152 -3.94 -24.67 19.03
C ASN A 152 -5.21 -24.45 18.17
N GLU A 153 -6.08 -23.54 18.59
CA GLU A 153 -7.33 -23.22 17.91
C GLU A 153 -7.12 -22.63 16.52
N SER A 154 -5.95 -22.04 16.28
CA SER A 154 -5.53 -21.58 14.95
C SER A 154 -4.06 -21.89 14.72
N SER A 155 -3.73 -22.31 13.51
CA SER A 155 -2.35 -22.46 13.01
C SER A 155 -1.96 -21.37 12.00
N LEU A 156 -2.85 -20.38 11.77
CA LEU A 156 -2.67 -19.29 10.82
C LEU A 156 -1.88 -18.15 11.45
N PRO A 157 -0.58 -18.00 11.14
CA PRO A 157 0.19 -16.86 11.64
C PRO A 157 -0.17 -15.62 10.83
N LEU A 158 -0.49 -14.55 11.54
CA LEU A 158 -0.83 -13.25 10.96
C LEU A 158 0.35 -12.28 11.02
N THR A 159 0.33 -11.31 10.13
CA THR A 159 1.17 -10.12 10.16
C THR A 159 0.35 -8.89 9.76
N ILE A 160 0.80 -7.70 10.15
CA ILE A 160 0.19 -6.45 9.68
C ILE A 160 0.87 -6.02 8.40
N SER A 161 0.05 -5.92 7.33
CA SER A 161 0.33 -5.14 6.15
C SER A 161 -0.35 -3.79 6.29
N ALA A 162 0.38 -2.71 6.09
CA ALA A 162 -0.20 -1.37 6.13
C ALA A 162 -1.31 -1.16 5.08
N GLN A 163 -1.19 -1.83 3.94
CA GLN A 163 -2.13 -1.73 2.82
C GLN A 163 -3.28 -2.73 2.93
N TYR A 164 -3.01 -3.97 3.36
CA TYR A 164 -3.98 -5.06 3.28
C TYR A 164 -4.57 -5.48 4.65
N GLY A 165 -4.16 -4.83 5.73
CA GLY A 165 -4.63 -5.17 7.08
C GLY A 165 -3.90 -6.35 7.70
N LEU A 166 -4.59 -7.14 8.54
CA LEU A 166 -4.06 -8.38 9.09
C LEU A 166 -4.18 -9.50 8.06
N VAL A 167 -3.03 -9.96 7.57
CA VAL A 167 -2.92 -10.93 6.48
C VAL A 167 -2.16 -12.18 6.93
N ASP A 168 -2.34 -13.29 6.19
CA ASP A 168 -1.53 -14.51 6.36
C ASP A 168 -0.05 -14.19 6.14
N GLN A 169 0.74 -14.40 7.18
CA GLN A 169 2.17 -14.10 7.20
C GLN A 169 2.93 -14.95 6.17
N ILE A 170 2.54 -16.21 5.99
CA ILE A 170 3.24 -17.14 5.08
C ILE A 170 3.03 -16.69 3.64
N THR A 171 1.81 -16.40 3.27
CA THR A 171 1.47 -15.91 1.92
C THR A 171 2.12 -14.54 1.66
N TYR A 172 2.11 -13.66 2.64
CA TYR A 172 2.62 -12.29 2.49
C TYR A 172 4.14 -12.23 2.30
N PHE A 173 4.90 -13.02 3.06
CA PHE A 173 6.37 -13.05 2.96
C PHE A 173 6.91 -14.16 2.05
N ASN A 174 6.04 -15.00 1.49
CA ASN A 174 6.40 -16.25 0.81
C ASN A 174 7.34 -17.14 1.64
N ASN A 175 7.25 -17.00 2.97
CA ASN A 175 8.05 -17.73 3.95
C ASN A 175 7.39 -17.68 5.33
N ARG A 176 7.61 -18.72 6.14
CA ARG A 176 7.15 -18.75 7.54
C ARG A 176 8.17 -18.05 8.45
N VAL A 177 7.78 -16.91 9.03
CA VAL A 177 8.55 -16.18 10.05
C VAL A 177 8.17 -16.61 11.47
N ALA A 178 6.88 -16.93 11.68
CA ALA A 178 6.39 -17.40 12.97
C ALA A 178 6.99 -18.74 13.38
N SER A 179 7.15 -18.95 14.68
CA SER A 179 7.53 -20.25 15.26
C SER A 179 6.60 -21.37 14.74
N ARG A 180 7.11 -22.61 14.72
CA ARG A 180 6.26 -23.78 14.46
C ARG A 180 5.26 -24.00 15.59
N ASP A 181 5.68 -23.83 16.83
CA ASP A 181 4.80 -23.79 17.98
C ASP A 181 4.29 -22.36 18.21
N VAL A 182 3.00 -22.19 18.02
CA VAL A 182 2.28 -20.92 18.19
C VAL A 182 1.32 -20.93 19.39
N SER A 183 1.44 -21.91 20.28
CA SER A 183 0.58 -22.07 21.46
C SER A 183 0.65 -20.85 22.41
N ASN A 184 1.82 -20.22 22.49
CA ASN A 184 2.06 -19.02 23.29
C ASN A 184 1.74 -17.70 22.58
N TYR A 185 1.34 -17.73 21.31
CA TYR A 185 0.92 -16.54 20.57
C TYR A 185 -0.46 -16.08 21.06
N TYR A 186 -0.79 -14.82 20.79
CA TYR A 186 -2.16 -14.35 20.99
C TYR A 186 -3.08 -14.98 19.94
N LEU A 187 -4.22 -15.53 20.38
CA LEU A 187 -5.33 -15.91 19.53
C LEU A 187 -6.17 -14.66 19.28
N VAL A 188 -6.26 -14.25 18.01
CA VAL A 188 -7.00 -13.07 17.57
C VAL A 188 -8.22 -13.51 16.79
N LEU A 189 -9.37 -12.92 17.09
CA LEU A 189 -10.65 -13.21 16.43
C LEU A 189 -11.01 -12.09 15.44
N ASN A 190 -11.90 -12.42 14.50
CA ASN A 190 -12.46 -11.43 13.58
C ASN A 190 -13.03 -10.23 14.33
N GLY A 191 -12.79 -9.03 13.84
CA GLY A 191 -13.20 -7.77 14.47
C GLY A 191 -12.25 -7.24 15.56
N GLU A 192 -11.30 -8.03 16.04
CA GLU A 192 -10.27 -7.58 16.99
C GLU A 192 -9.14 -6.84 16.27
N PHE A 193 -8.52 -5.90 16.98
CA PHE A 193 -7.46 -5.03 16.49
C PHE A 193 -6.09 -5.48 16.98
N ALA A 194 -5.09 -5.18 16.19
CA ALA A 194 -3.69 -5.36 16.59
C ALA A 194 -2.86 -4.13 16.23
N TYR A 195 -2.00 -3.70 17.15
CA TYR A 195 -1.00 -2.68 16.95
C TYR A 195 0.38 -3.30 16.78
N ASN A 196 1.01 -3.05 15.64
CA ASN A 196 2.42 -3.35 15.38
C ASN A 196 3.25 -2.11 15.70
N LYS A 197 4.13 -2.23 16.68
CA LYS A 197 5.04 -1.15 17.13
C LYS A 197 6.25 -0.96 16.20
N SER A 198 6.42 -1.79 15.18
CA SER A 198 7.53 -1.65 14.22
C SER A 198 7.31 -0.48 13.29
N THR A 199 8.33 0.37 13.19
CA THR A 199 8.32 1.51 12.27
C THR A 199 8.78 1.08 10.88
N SER A 200 8.24 1.71 9.85
CA SER A 200 8.61 1.52 8.44
C SER A 200 8.36 2.79 7.65
N ASP A 201 8.82 2.83 6.40
CA ASP A 201 8.57 3.97 5.51
C ASP A 201 7.07 4.24 5.38
N GLY A 202 6.67 5.49 5.67
CA GLY A 202 5.28 5.91 5.71
C GLY A 202 4.52 5.56 7.01
N PHE A 203 5.12 4.79 7.94
CA PHE A 203 4.51 4.37 9.22
C PHE A 203 5.47 4.59 10.40
N PRO A 204 5.82 5.86 10.71
CA PRO A 204 6.82 6.19 11.73
C PRO A 204 6.39 5.82 13.16
N PHE A 205 5.10 5.60 13.39
CA PHE A 205 4.53 5.19 14.68
C PHE A 205 3.95 3.78 14.66
N GLY A 206 4.34 2.95 13.66
CA GLY A 206 3.78 1.63 13.47
C GLY A 206 2.39 1.67 12.82
N ALA A 207 1.63 0.60 12.94
CA ALA A 207 0.31 0.48 12.33
C ALA A 207 -0.67 -0.29 13.22
N VAL A 208 -1.92 0.17 13.25
CA VAL A 208 -3.04 -0.54 13.87
C VAL A 208 -3.96 -1.05 12.76
N LYS A 209 -4.33 -2.33 12.82
CA LYS A 209 -5.26 -2.93 11.87
C LYS A 209 -6.22 -3.90 12.57
N ARG A 210 -7.43 -4.01 12.02
CA ARG A 210 -8.47 -4.96 12.45
C ARG A 210 -8.35 -6.27 11.67
N LEU A 211 -8.70 -7.38 12.29
CA LEU A 211 -8.80 -8.68 11.61
C LEU A 211 -10.14 -8.79 10.90
N ASP A 212 -10.14 -8.60 9.58
CA ASP A 212 -11.33 -8.63 8.72
C ASP A 212 -11.36 -9.87 7.80
N LEU A 213 -10.19 -10.36 7.38
CA LEU A 213 -10.08 -11.37 6.33
C LEU A 213 -10.29 -12.81 6.79
N TYR A 214 -10.10 -13.08 8.08
CA TYR A 214 -10.14 -14.43 8.64
C TYR A 214 -11.02 -14.46 9.89
N GLU A 215 -11.61 -15.61 10.18
CA GLU A 215 -12.39 -15.81 11.41
C GLU A 215 -11.49 -15.70 12.64
N LYS A 216 -10.29 -16.29 12.58
CA LYS A 216 -9.28 -16.23 13.63
C LYS A 216 -7.88 -16.48 13.10
N GLY A 217 -6.88 -16.01 13.84
CA GLY A 217 -5.47 -16.24 13.55
C GLY A 217 -4.61 -16.02 14.79
N VAL A 218 -3.29 -16.17 14.64
CA VAL A 218 -2.36 -16.00 15.76
C VAL A 218 -1.36 -14.89 15.48
N LEU A 219 -1.07 -14.08 16.51
CA LEU A 219 -0.08 -13.00 16.49
C LEU A 219 0.96 -13.19 17.58
N SER A 220 2.21 -12.83 17.27
CA SER A 220 3.29 -12.75 18.25
C SER A 220 2.91 -11.83 19.41
N THR A 221 3.43 -12.13 20.60
CA THR A 221 3.25 -11.31 21.81
C THR A 221 3.91 -9.93 21.75
N LEU A 222 4.65 -9.64 20.69
CA LEU A 222 5.20 -8.31 20.40
C LEU A 222 4.12 -7.31 20.01
N TYR A 223 2.97 -7.79 19.50
CA TYR A 223 1.82 -6.96 19.16
C TYR A 223 1.01 -6.61 20.40
N ILE A 224 0.34 -5.46 20.39
CA ILE A 224 -0.73 -5.13 21.33
C ILE A 224 -2.04 -5.49 20.65
N VAL A 225 -2.74 -6.51 21.18
CA VAL A 225 -4.04 -6.94 20.66
C VAL A 225 -5.14 -6.40 21.56
N PHE A 226 -6.23 -5.91 20.99
CA PHE A 226 -7.33 -5.31 21.72
C PHE A 226 -8.68 -5.44 20.99
N SER A 227 -9.76 -5.33 21.74
CA SER A 227 -11.14 -5.34 21.25
C SER A 227 -11.91 -4.12 21.77
N ILE A 228 -13.01 -3.76 21.12
CA ILE A 228 -13.93 -2.73 21.58
C ILE A 228 -14.71 -3.25 22.78
N ARG A 229 -14.75 -2.50 23.91
CA ARG A 229 -15.48 -2.86 25.11
C ARG A 229 -16.99 -2.94 24.88
N ASN A 230 -17.53 -2.01 24.13
CA ASN A 230 -18.96 -1.89 23.90
C ASN A 230 -19.26 -1.43 22.47
N GLN A 231 -19.55 -2.39 21.61
CA GLN A 231 -19.86 -2.16 20.20
C GLN A 231 -21.19 -1.39 19.98
N SER A 232 -22.04 -1.26 20.99
CA SER A 232 -23.23 -0.42 20.89
C SER A 232 -22.95 1.06 21.16
N LYS A 233 -21.74 1.42 21.59
CA LYS A 233 -21.30 2.80 21.89
C LYS A 233 -20.16 3.29 21.04
N THR A 234 -19.40 2.40 20.42
CA THR A 234 -18.26 2.73 19.57
C THR A 234 -18.30 1.83 18.35
N ASP A 235 -18.36 2.45 17.18
CA ASP A 235 -18.36 1.76 15.91
C ASP A 235 -16.94 1.25 15.56
N SER A 236 -16.88 -0.02 15.13
CA SER A 236 -15.63 -0.68 14.79
C SER A 236 -15.02 -0.14 13.48
N ASP A 237 -15.85 0.26 12.51
CA ASP A 237 -15.39 0.84 11.24
C ASP A 237 -14.86 2.25 11.46
N PHE A 238 -15.51 3.03 12.33
CA PHE A 238 -14.98 4.33 12.76
C PHE A 238 -13.58 4.19 13.36
N LEU A 239 -13.38 3.25 14.28
CA LEU A 239 -12.08 3.04 14.92
C LEU A 239 -11.01 2.60 13.90
N THR A 240 -11.38 1.79 12.91
CA THR A 240 -10.51 1.41 11.80
C THR A 240 -10.06 2.63 10.99
N VAL A 241 -11.00 3.54 10.67
CA VAL A 241 -10.71 4.78 9.94
C VAL A 241 -9.90 5.75 10.80
N PHE A 242 -10.18 5.85 12.09
CA PHE A 242 -9.40 6.68 13.03
C PHE A 242 -7.92 6.28 13.03
N PHE A 243 -7.60 4.99 13.06
CA PHE A 243 -6.22 4.51 13.02
C PHE A 243 -5.54 4.64 11.64
N ASP A 244 -6.29 4.91 10.58
CA ASP A 244 -5.74 5.33 9.28
C ASP A 244 -5.32 6.82 9.27
N THR A 245 -5.69 7.61 10.31
CA THR A 245 -5.25 9.01 10.48
C THR A 245 -3.93 9.09 11.25
N ASP A 246 -3.35 10.28 11.34
CA ASP A 246 -2.20 10.58 12.19
C ASP A 246 -2.58 11.11 13.59
N ARG A 247 -3.89 11.16 13.94
CA ARG A 247 -4.41 11.79 15.16
C ARG A 247 -3.94 11.12 16.45
N TRP A 248 -3.58 9.85 16.41
CA TRP A 248 -3.04 9.08 17.53
C TRP A 248 -1.51 9.12 17.64
N HIS A 249 -0.80 9.59 16.59
CA HIS A 249 0.66 9.58 16.51
C HIS A 249 1.31 10.41 17.61
N LYS A 250 0.76 11.62 17.89
CA LYS A 250 1.26 12.48 18.96
C LYS A 250 1.20 11.80 20.33
N GLY A 251 0.07 11.14 20.63
CA GLY A 251 -0.09 10.40 21.88
C GLY A 251 0.92 9.27 22.04
N VAL A 252 1.24 8.57 20.95
CA VAL A 252 2.30 7.54 20.94
C VAL A 252 3.69 8.18 21.09
N ALA A 253 3.98 9.28 20.37
CA ALA A 253 5.27 9.96 20.45
C ALA A 253 5.59 10.47 21.87
N GLU A 254 4.60 10.96 22.59
CA GLU A 254 4.75 11.47 23.98
C GLU A 254 5.01 10.35 24.99
N ARG A 255 4.60 9.10 24.69
CA ARG A 255 4.71 7.94 25.58
C ARG A 255 5.78 6.92 25.16
N ALA A 256 6.17 6.92 23.90
CA ALA A 256 7.27 6.10 23.45
C ALA A 256 8.58 6.63 24.06
N ALA A 257 9.20 5.86 24.94
CA ALA A 257 10.44 6.28 25.61
C ALA A 257 11.54 6.60 24.57
N GLU A 258 12.25 7.71 24.77
CA GLU A 258 13.36 8.17 23.91
C GLU A 258 14.54 7.20 23.83
N GLY A 259 14.53 6.09 24.55
CA GLY A 259 15.61 5.11 24.62
C GLY A 259 15.59 4.04 23.53
N ALA A 260 14.60 3.96 22.69
CA ALA A 260 14.46 2.87 21.73
C ALA A 260 15.27 3.12 20.45
N ARG A 261 16.57 3.21 20.55
CA ARG A 261 17.50 3.07 19.41
C ARG A 261 17.58 1.62 18.90
N ASN A 262 16.58 0.81 19.15
CA ASN A 262 16.57 -0.58 18.73
C ASN A 262 15.76 -0.75 17.44
N HIS A 263 16.45 -0.48 16.30
CA HIS A 263 16.11 -1.12 15.01
C HIS A 263 14.65 -1.01 14.57
N GLY A 264 14.02 0.17 14.70
CA GLY A 264 12.69 0.41 14.16
C GLY A 264 11.53 -0.17 14.99
N LEU A 265 11.72 -0.51 16.26
CA LEU A 265 10.66 -0.92 17.18
C LEU A 265 10.43 0.16 18.27
N LEU A 266 9.21 0.68 18.36
CA LEU A 266 8.84 1.64 19.40
C LEU A 266 8.76 0.94 20.76
N ASN A 267 9.35 1.58 21.79
CA ASN A 267 9.24 1.12 23.18
C ASN A 267 8.03 1.78 23.85
N ILE A 268 6.86 1.20 23.63
CA ILE A 268 5.60 1.61 24.26
C ILE A 268 4.92 0.39 24.87
N SER A 269 4.45 0.52 26.11
CA SER A 269 3.65 -0.51 26.77
C SER A 269 2.21 -0.51 26.26
N ALA A 270 1.45 -1.57 26.57
CA ALA A 270 0.02 -1.59 26.25
C ALA A 270 -0.74 -0.53 27.04
N ASP A 271 -0.38 -0.33 28.32
CA ASP A 271 -1.04 0.65 29.20
C ASP A 271 -0.78 2.08 28.70
N ASP A 272 0.45 2.40 28.28
CA ASP A 272 0.78 3.69 27.68
C ASP A 272 0.04 3.89 26.35
N PHE A 273 -0.08 2.84 25.53
CA PHE A 273 -0.85 2.92 24.29
C PHE A 273 -2.34 3.16 24.55
N PHE A 274 -2.92 2.54 25.58
CA PHE A 274 -4.32 2.75 25.94
C PHE A 274 -4.58 4.08 26.66
N ASP A 275 -3.54 4.73 27.20
CA ASP A 275 -3.64 6.07 27.79
C ASP A 275 -3.57 7.22 26.77
N ILE A 276 -3.45 6.93 25.45
CA ILE A 276 -3.52 7.99 24.45
C ILE A 276 -4.91 8.64 24.39
N ASP A 277 -4.93 9.94 24.11
CA ASP A 277 -6.16 10.69 23.92
C ASP A 277 -6.68 10.48 22.49
N ILE A 278 -7.98 10.24 22.38
CA ILE A 278 -8.71 10.12 21.12
C ILE A 278 -9.93 11.03 21.15
N PHE A 279 -10.38 11.45 19.98
CA PHE A 279 -11.59 12.25 19.82
C PHE A 279 -12.67 11.39 19.18
N LEU A 280 -13.83 11.32 19.81
CA LEU A 280 -14.98 10.54 19.36
C LEU A 280 -16.17 11.46 19.08
N PRO A 281 -16.84 11.31 17.94
CA PRO A 281 -18.13 11.94 17.72
C PRO A 281 -19.23 11.26 18.55
N SER A 282 -20.46 11.77 18.47
CA SER A 282 -21.59 11.02 19.00
C SER A 282 -21.77 9.71 18.23
N HIS A 283 -22.21 8.64 18.88
CA HIS A 283 -22.39 7.32 18.25
C HIS A 283 -23.22 7.32 16.96
N ARG A 284 -24.08 8.33 16.74
CA ARG A 284 -24.86 8.47 15.49
C ARG A 284 -24.04 8.99 14.32
N GLU A 285 -22.85 9.52 14.57
CA GLU A 285 -21.95 10.08 13.55
C GLU A 285 -20.76 9.13 13.23
N GLU A 286 -20.45 8.20 14.14
CA GLU A 286 -19.43 7.18 13.91
C GLU A 286 -19.80 6.29 12.70
#